data_6661d3cf5fc121e624a1730bf18be56e
#
_entry.id   6661d3cf5fc121e624a1730bf18be56e
#
_cell.length_a   1.000
_cell.length_b   1.000
_cell.length_c   1.000
_cell.angle_alpha   90.00
_cell.angle_beta   90.00
_cell.angle_gamma   90.00
#
_symmetry.space_group_name_H-M   'P 1'
#
loop_
_entity.id
_entity.type
_entity.pdbx_description
1 polymer ?
#
loop_
_entity_poly.entity_id
_entity_poly.type
_entity_poly.pdbx_seq_one_letter_code
_entity_poly.pdbx_strand_id
1 'polypeptide(L)'
;MKIACTTLIASLITASAVAQGGTPLGWRLTWSDEFSGTSVDPARWMLQDIAWPYNAEQQYYTPAAARVANGMLTITSDRRPQGGRPYTSARIETQGRFAQQYGRFEARMKLPRTRGLWPAFWLLPSPSGWPPEIDIMEMLGHEPTRVYFTNHWGTAAAPRNQSSSFSGPDFSADFHVFAAEWYPDRVDFFVDGVKHATHRSNIPQMPMFMIINTAVGGLWPGNPDGTTVFPQRTNVDYVRVYEPTLANKSFEEYGPNGTTPLYRWTGWGNRFIDVARPLTGGKHLKLYGNFSGSPNTSGVWQQSAATPGQRWLAGASWLNPANDAMRAPNTTDTRIEWINAAGSIISFVRVPSLNGNSPRDTYIRSDIEAVAPAGTVYARLVLTFNQPGTLNGAAYADDAYLYPLPACAADFNNDGFVDFFDFDDFSICFSGRECPPERSPDFNNDGFADFFDFDDFVSAFNSGCE
;
A
#
# COMPACT_ATOMS: atom_id res chain seq x y z
N MET A 1 -7.85 21.80 -49.15
CA MET A 1 -7.29 22.26 -47.86
C MET A 1 -8.19 21.71 -46.77
N LYS A 2 -7.87 20.55 -46.22
CA LYS A 2 -8.62 19.89 -45.14
C LYS A 2 -7.86 20.13 -43.86
N ILE A 3 -8.47 20.86 -42.93
CA ILE A 3 -7.97 21.12 -41.59
C ILE A 3 -8.34 19.90 -40.75
N ALA A 4 -7.34 19.16 -40.27
CA ALA A 4 -7.54 18.10 -39.29
C ALA A 4 -7.62 18.72 -37.88
N CYS A 5 -8.75 18.60 -37.24
CA CYS A 5 -8.97 19.00 -35.88
C CYS A 5 -8.53 17.83 -34.99
N THR A 6 -7.38 17.97 -34.33
CA THR A 6 -6.90 16.95 -33.34
C THR A 6 -7.51 17.29 -31.99
N THR A 7 -8.51 16.51 -31.62
CA THR A 7 -9.15 16.61 -30.29
C THR A 7 -8.22 15.92 -29.28
N LEU A 8 -7.62 16.70 -28.39
CA LEU A 8 -6.98 16.15 -27.17
C LEU A 8 -8.07 15.61 -26.25
N ILE A 9 -8.13 14.31 -26.11
CA ILE A 9 -8.92 13.65 -25.07
C ILE A 9 -8.08 13.69 -23.79
N ALA A 10 -8.44 14.56 -22.86
CA ALA A 10 -7.95 14.51 -21.50
C ALA A 10 -8.64 13.32 -20.81
N SER A 11 -7.91 12.21 -20.66
CA SER A 11 -8.38 11.09 -19.87
C SER A 11 -8.42 11.49 -18.40
N LEU A 12 -9.61 11.67 -17.84
CA LEU A 12 -9.81 11.62 -16.41
C LEU A 12 -9.60 10.16 -15.99
N ILE A 13 -8.44 9.86 -15.42
CA ILE A 13 -8.22 8.58 -14.74
C ILE A 13 -8.99 8.66 -13.43
N THR A 14 -10.19 8.10 -13.42
CA THR A 14 -10.88 7.71 -12.19
C THR A 14 -10.02 6.67 -11.50
N ALA A 15 -9.83 6.80 -10.19
CA ALA A 15 -9.11 5.82 -9.38
C ALA A 15 -9.69 4.43 -9.66
N SER A 16 -8.96 3.64 -10.44
CA SER A 16 -9.34 2.27 -10.79
C SER A 16 -9.31 1.41 -9.55
N ALA A 17 -10.33 0.64 -9.36
CA ALA A 17 -10.40 -0.41 -8.35
C ALA A 17 -9.13 -1.28 -8.43
N VAL A 18 -8.48 -1.47 -7.29
CA VAL A 18 -7.35 -2.40 -7.17
C VAL A 18 -7.86 -3.77 -7.60
N ALA A 19 -7.32 -4.31 -8.69
CA ALA A 19 -7.62 -5.67 -9.12
C ALA A 19 -7.36 -6.64 -7.97
N GLN A 20 -8.24 -7.61 -7.77
CA GLN A 20 -8.09 -8.65 -6.76
C GLN A 20 -6.74 -9.37 -6.97
N GLY A 21 -5.76 -9.11 -6.09
CA GLY A 21 -4.53 -9.88 -6.00
C GLY A 21 -3.20 -9.13 -6.14
N GLY A 22 -3.14 -7.94 -6.75
CA GLY A 22 -1.88 -7.23 -7.00
C GLY A 22 -1.32 -6.48 -5.77
N THR A 23 0.02 -6.36 -5.70
CA THR A 23 0.68 -5.46 -4.74
C THR A 23 0.26 -4.02 -5.01
N PRO A 24 -0.22 -3.24 -4.00
CA PRO A 24 -0.58 -1.85 -4.22
C PRO A 24 0.62 -1.04 -4.74
N LEU A 25 0.37 -0.12 -5.66
CA LEU A 25 1.40 0.69 -6.30
C LEU A 25 2.22 1.49 -5.27
N GLY A 26 3.55 1.44 -5.38
CA GLY A 26 4.47 2.09 -4.44
C GLY A 26 4.75 1.32 -3.16
N TRP A 27 4.32 0.07 -3.08
CA TRP A 27 4.50 -0.81 -1.93
C TRP A 27 5.22 -2.10 -2.32
N ARG A 28 5.98 -2.66 -1.39
CA ARG A 28 6.65 -3.96 -1.49
C ARG A 28 6.11 -4.87 -0.42
N LEU A 29 5.65 -6.06 -0.79
CA LEU A 29 5.17 -7.06 0.15
C LEU A 29 6.32 -7.51 1.08
N THR A 30 6.09 -7.45 2.38
CA THR A 30 7.05 -7.88 3.42
C THR A 30 6.58 -9.12 4.16
N TRP A 31 5.26 -9.31 4.24
CA TRP A 31 4.66 -10.47 4.89
C TRP A 31 3.24 -10.68 4.37
N SER A 32 2.83 -11.95 4.23
CA SER A 32 1.42 -12.28 3.93
C SER A 32 1.03 -13.64 4.50
N ASP A 33 -0.28 -13.83 4.64
CA ASP A 33 -0.93 -15.13 4.73
C ASP A 33 -2.18 -15.13 3.87
N GLU A 34 -2.17 -15.98 2.85
CA GLU A 34 -3.28 -16.21 1.91
C GLU A 34 -4.15 -17.39 2.38
N PHE A 35 -3.89 -17.93 3.56
CA PHE A 35 -4.59 -19.07 4.17
C PHE A 35 -4.76 -20.29 3.24
N SER A 36 -3.80 -20.53 2.36
CA SER A 36 -3.82 -21.63 1.38
C SER A 36 -3.62 -23.03 2.00
N GLY A 37 -3.26 -23.08 3.29
CA GLY A 37 -3.10 -24.34 4.03
C GLY A 37 -4.42 -24.97 4.47
N THR A 38 -4.31 -25.98 5.35
CA THR A 38 -5.46 -26.69 5.95
C THR A 38 -5.65 -26.36 7.43
N SER A 39 -4.75 -25.57 8.02
CA SER A 39 -4.77 -25.12 9.42
C SER A 39 -4.10 -23.74 9.51
N VAL A 40 -4.35 -23.02 10.60
CA VAL A 40 -3.60 -21.80 10.92
C VAL A 40 -2.12 -22.14 11.07
N ASP A 41 -1.26 -21.44 10.33
CA ASP A 41 0.20 -21.66 10.35
C ASP A 41 0.80 -21.16 11.67
N PRO A 42 1.34 -22.04 12.54
CA PRO A 42 1.92 -21.65 13.83
C PRO A 42 3.22 -20.86 13.69
N ALA A 43 3.89 -20.88 12.51
CA ALA A 43 5.04 -20.04 12.23
C ALA A 43 4.64 -18.58 11.98
N ARG A 44 3.40 -18.33 11.58
CA ARG A 44 2.85 -16.99 11.28
C ARG A 44 1.97 -16.46 12.40
N TRP A 45 1.19 -17.33 13.06
CA TRP A 45 0.17 -16.95 14.02
C TRP A 45 0.28 -17.70 15.34
N MET A 46 0.01 -17.00 16.41
CA MET A 46 -0.29 -17.57 17.72
C MET A 46 -1.81 -17.55 17.90
N LEU A 47 -2.37 -18.68 18.34
CA LEU A 47 -3.78 -18.82 18.70
C LEU A 47 -3.93 -18.67 20.20
N GLN A 48 -4.82 -17.80 20.66
CA GLN A 48 -5.14 -17.66 22.07
C GLN A 48 -6.05 -18.80 22.55
N ASP A 49 -5.78 -19.30 23.75
CA ASP A 49 -6.60 -20.33 24.45
C ASP A 49 -6.87 -19.86 25.87
N ILE A 50 -7.83 -18.92 26.02
CA ILE A 50 -8.04 -18.18 27.28
C ILE A 50 -9.44 -17.57 27.40
N ALA A 51 -9.95 -17.52 28.65
CA ALA A 51 -11.07 -16.64 29.01
C ALA A 51 -10.56 -15.19 29.05
N TRP A 52 -10.92 -14.37 28.07
CA TRP A 52 -10.41 -13.01 27.95
C TRP A 52 -10.91 -12.13 29.12
N PRO A 53 -10.01 -11.49 29.86
CA PRO A 53 -10.39 -10.82 31.13
C PRO A 53 -10.81 -9.35 30.97
N TYR A 54 -10.61 -8.75 29.77
CA TYR A 54 -10.82 -7.32 29.55
C TYR A 54 -12.18 -7.00 28.95
N ASN A 55 -12.59 -5.74 28.97
CA ASN A 55 -13.76 -5.15 28.32
C ASN A 55 -15.11 -5.80 28.69
N ALA A 56 -15.17 -6.60 29.77
CA ALA A 56 -16.33 -7.42 30.10
C ALA A 56 -16.77 -8.39 28.98
N GLU A 57 -15.84 -8.79 28.12
CA GLU A 57 -16.07 -9.75 27.04
C GLU A 57 -16.48 -11.13 27.59
N GLN A 58 -17.36 -11.84 26.86
CA GLN A 58 -18.03 -13.04 27.38
C GLN A 58 -17.56 -14.33 26.69
N GLN A 59 -16.69 -14.27 25.71
CA GLN A 59 -16.18 -15.47 25.05
C GLN A 59 -14.95 -16.05 25.77
N TYR A 60 -14.76 -17.33 25.55
CA TYR A 60 -13.48 -18.02 25.65
C TYR A 60 -12.86 -18.04 24.26
N TYR A 61 -11.66 -17.50 24.10
CA TYR A 61 -10.90 -17.69 22.86
C TYR A 61 -10.30 -19.09 22.85
N THR A 62 -10.56 -19.84 21.79
CA THR A 62 -10.08 -21.22 21.63
C THR A 62 -9.56 -21.47 20.22
N PRO A 63 -8.44 -22.21 20.05
CA PRO A 63 -7.94 -22.62 18.75
C PRO A 63 -8.99 -23.36 17.90
N ALA A 64 -9.88 -24.11 18.53
CA ALA A 64 -10.94 -24.87 17.86
C ALA A 64 -11.96 -23.98 17.11
N ALA A 65 -12.04 -22.68 17.44
CA ALA A 65 -12.92 -21.73 16.77
C ALA A 65 -12.28 -21.08 15.53
N ALA A 66 -10.99 -21.33 15.25
CA ALA A 66 -10.28 -20.87 14.05
C ALA A 66 -10.02 -22.04 13.10
N ARG A 67 -10.50 -21.94 11.87
CA ARG A 67 -10.32 -22.98 10.84
C ARG A 67 -9.82 -22.36 9.54
N VAL A 68 -8.83 -23.01 8.93
CA VAL A 68 -8.38 -22.69 7.56
C VAL A 68 -8.88 -23.78 6.61
N ALA A 69 -9.54 -23.38 5.55
CA ALA A 69 -9.98 -24.26 4.46
C ALA A 69 -10.33 -23.43 3.22
N ASN A 70 -10.06 -23.99 2.03
CA ASN A 70 -10.38 -23.36 0.74
C ASN A 70 -9.80 -21.93 0.60
N GLY A 71 -8.53 -21.73 0.97
CA GLY A 71 -7.87 -20.44 0.88
C GLY A 71 -8.43 -19.37 1.83
N MET A 72 -9.03 -19.75 2.96
CA MET A 72 -9.69 -18.80 3.84
C MET A 72 -9.58 -19.21 5.31
N LEU A 73 -9.33 -18.24 6.19
CA LEU A 73 -9.51 -18.38 7.62
C LEU A 73 -10.97 -18.07 8.01
N THR A 74 -11.59 -18.92 8.78
CA THR A 74 -12.90 -18.70 9.40
C THR A 74 -12.78 -18.70 10.93
N ILE A 75 -13.12 -17.59 11.56
CA ILE A 75 -13.33 -17.48 13.01
C ILE A 75 -14.83 -17.68 13.29
N THR A 76 -15.16 -18.71 14.06
CA THR A 76 -16.56 -19.01 14.41
C THR A 76 -16.84 -18.55 15.84
N SER A 77 -17.74 -17.60 15.99
CA SER A 77 -18.30 -17.19 17.28
C SER A 77 -19.58 -17.98 17.53
N ASP A 78 -19.66 -18.70 18.65
CA ASP A 78 -20.78 -19.60 18.91
C ASP A 78 -21.22 -19.59 20.39
N ARG A 79 -22.50 -19.93 20.63
CA ARG A 79 -23.04 -20.15 21.95
C ARG A 79 -22.62 -21.54 22.46
N ARG A 80 -21.35 -21.64 22.77
CA ARG A 80 -20.72 -22.88 23.25
C ARG A 80 -19.95 -22.57 24.54
N PRO A 81 -20.45 -23.02 25.72
CA PRO A 81 -19.77 -22.78 27.00
C PRO A 81 -18.38 -23.44 27.02
N GLN A 82 -17.36 -22.68 27.45
CA GLN A 82 -15.99 -23.17 27.66
C GLN A 82 -15.27 -22.29 28.67
N GLY A 83 -14.47 -22.86 29.57
CA GLY A 83 -13.61 -22.12 30.49
C GLY A 83 -14.37 -21.11 31.38
N GLY A 84 -15.63 -21.42 31.77
CA GLY A 84 -16.47 -20.52 32.53
C GLY A 84 -17.10 -19.37 31.73
N ARG A 85 -16.94 -19.33 30.40
CA ARG A 85 -17.57 -18.37 29.50
C ARG A 85 -18.73 -19.01 28.73
N PRO A 86 -19.82 -18.28 28.46
CA PRO A 86 -20.99 -18.83 27.74
C PRO A 86 -20.79 -18.96 26.22
N TYR A 87 -19.77 -18.33 25.68
CA TYR A 87 -19.49 -18.30 24.23
C TYR A 87 -18.04 -18.71 23.95
N THR A 88 -17.78 -19.23 22.73
CA THR A 88 -16.46 -19.40 22.18
C THR A 88 -16.26 -18.52 20.97
N SER A 89 -15.02 -18.12 20.72
CA SER A 89 -14.56 -17.44 19.52
C SER A 89 -13.06 -17.69 19.34
N ALA A 90 -12.40 -17.04 18.38
CA ALA A 90 -10.95 -17.10 18.23
C ALA A 90 -10.30 -15.73 18.18
N ARG A 91 -9.05 -15.71 18.62
CA ARG A 91 -8.10 -14.62 18.47
C ARG A 91 -6.78 -15.19 17.97
N ILE A 92 -6.32 -14.68 16.84
CA ILE A 92 -5.03 -15.01 16.25
C ILE A 92 -4.15 -13.75 16.25
N GLU A 93 -2.87 -13.92 16.50
CA GLU A 93 -1.94 -12.79 16.55
C GLU A 93 -0.55 -13.17 16.06
N THR A 94 0.17 -12.21 15.49
CA THR A 94 1.54 -12.41 15.00
C THR A 94 2.59 -12.12 16.07
N GLN A 95 2.22 -12.01 17.34
CA GLN A 95 3.13 -11.78 18.46
C GLN A 95 4.25 -12.82 18.50
N GLY A 96 5.52 -12.35 18.57
CA GLY A 96 6.69 -13.23 18.58
C GLY A 96 6.99 -13.94 17.26
N ARG A 97 6.25 -13.66 16.18
CA ARG A 97 6.44 -14.20 14.84
C ARG A 97 6.74 -13.13 13.81
N PHE A 98 5.92 -12.08 13.80
CA PHE A 98 6.10 -10.94 12.90
C PHE A 98 5.67 -9.65 13.59
N ALA A 99 6.46 -8.61 13.41
CA ALA A 99 6.11 -7.24 13.76
C ALA A 99 6.83 -6.29 12.79
N GLN A 100 6.18 -5.20 12.44
CA GLN A 100 6.75 -4.17 11.58
C GLN A 100 6.45 -2.79 12.12
N GLN A 101 7.38 -1.87 11.95
CA GLN A 101 7.16 -0.45 12.21
C GLN A 101 6.91 0.24 10.89
N TYR A 102 5.78 0.95 10.78
CA TYR A 102 5.30 1.61 9.58
C TYR A 102 4.98 0.64 8.43
N GLY A 103 4.33 1.17 7.40
CA GLY A 103 3.95 0.40 6.24
C GLY A 103 2.43 0.34 6.06
N ARG A 104 2.00 -0.48 5.11
CA ARG A 104 0.59 -0.75 4.86
C ARG A 104 0.26 -2.13 5.40
N PHE A 105 -0.74 -2.19 6.26
CA PHE A 105 -1.32 -3.40 6.82
C PHE A 105 -2.73 -3.54 6.26
N GLU A 106 -3.04 -4.66 5.63
CA GLU A 106 -4.38 -4.88 5.07
C GLU A 106 -4.86 -6.30 5.27
N ALA A 107 -6.18 -6.45 5.41
CA ALA A 107 -6.88 -7.71 5.43
C ALA A 107 -8.15 -7.63 4.59
N ARG A 108 -8.44 -8.67 3.80
CA ARG A 108 -9.69 -8.83 3.10
C ARG A 108 -10.61 -9.70 3.93
N MET A 109 -11.70 -9.13 4.42
CA MET A 109 -12.54 -9.74 5.43
C MET A 109 -14.03 -9.59 5.10
N LYS A 110 -14.82 -10.63 5.46
CA LYS A 110 -16.27 -10.57 5.56
C LYS A 110 -16.65 -10.69 7.03
N LEU A 111 -17.40 -9.71 7.55
CA LEU A 111 -17.62 -9.54 8.97
C LEU A 111 -18.91 -10.22 9.44
N PRO A 112 -19.01 -10.61 10.74
CA PRO A 112 -20.22 -11.13 11.32
C PRO A 112 -21.22 -10.00 11.58
N ARG A 113 -22.48 -10.35 11.80
CA ARG A 113 -23.51 -9.37 12.22
C ARG A 113 -24.26 -9.86 13.46
N THR A 114 -25.22 -9.09 13.90
CA THR A 114 -26.07 -9.24 15.07
C THR A 114 -25.43 -8.74 16.39
N ARG A 115 -26.29 -8.41 17.34
CA ARG A 115 -25.91 -7.76 18.59
C ARG A 115 -24.90 -8.59 19.38
N GLY A 116 -23.92 -7.92 19.96
CA GLY A 116 -22.92 -8.53 20.82
C GLY A 116 -21.70 -9.09 20.09
N LEU A 117 -21.64 -9.04 18.74
CA LEU A 117 -20.46 -9.40 17.97
C LEU A 117 -19.57 -8.17 17.77
N TRP A 118 -18.25 -8.36 17.92
CA TRP A 118 -17.25 -7.32 17.81
C TRP A 118 -15.99 -7.86 17.11
N PRO A 119 -15.99 -7.93 15.79
CA PRO A 119 -14.81 -8.26 15.00
C PRO A 119 -13.84 -7.08 14.98
N ALA A 120 -12.52 -7.40 14.99
CA ALA A 120 -11.45 -6.43 14.95
C ALA A 120 -10.23 -6.94 14.17
N PHE A 121 -9.57 -6.02 13.44
CA PHE A 121 -8.23 -6.14 12.88
C PHE A 121 -7.41 -4.95 13.37
N TRP A 122 -6.36 -5.21 14.16
CA TRP A 122 -5.68 -4.20 14.94
C TRP A 122 -4.23 -4.56 15.27
N LEU A 123 -3.48 -3.60 15.81
CA LEU A 123 -2.05 -3.70 16.08
C LEU A 123 -1.73 -3.35 17.54
N LEU A 124 -0.79 -4.11 18.15
CA LEU A 124 -0.19 -3.82 19.45
C LEU A 124 1.33 -3.79 19.39
N PRO A 125 2.02 -3.09 20.34
CA PRO A 125 3.47 -3.01 20.41
C PRO A 125 4.15 -4.38 20.55
N SER A 126 5.24 -4.56 19.83
CA SER A 126 6.13 -5.71 20.01
C SER A 126 7.29 -5.34 20.97
N PRO A 127 7.64 -6.19 21.95
CA PRO A 127 7.11 -7.55 22.17
C PRO A 127 5.76 -7.58 22.90
N SER A 128 5.38 -6.51 23.61
CA SER A 128 4.11 -6.40 24.36
C SER A 128 3.92 -4.97 24.90
N GLY A 129 2.72 -4.67 25.37
CA GLY A 129 2.37 -3.41 26.03
C GLY A 129 1.02 -2.87 25.56
N TRP A 130 0.48 -1.94 26.33
CA TRP A 130 -0.69 -1.14 25.99
C TRP A 130 -0.74 0.12 26.86
N PRO A 131 -1.04 1.28 26.30
CA PRO A 131 -0.98 1.63 24.90
C PRO A 131 0.48 1.70 24.39
N PRO A 132 0.76 1.94 23.09
CA PRO A 132 -0.15 2.36 22.03
C PRO A 132 -0.90 1.20 21.37
N GLU A 133 -1.94 1.53 20.54
CA GLU A 133 -2.72 0.61 19.75
C GLU A 133 -3.20 1.29 18.46
N ILE A 134 -3.30 0.55 17.37
CA ILE A 134 -3.91 1.02 16.11
C ILE A 134 -4.99 0.01 15.73
N ASP A 135 -6.25 0.45 15.74
CA ASP A 135 -7.39 -0.33 15.28
C ASP A 135 -7.65 0.00 13.82
N ILE A 136 -7.24 -0.92 12.93
CA ILE A 136 -7.38 -0.77 11.49
C ILE A 136 -8.84 -0.90 11.09
N MET A 137 -9.57 -1.78 11.74
CA MET A 137 -11.00 -1.98 11.59
C MET A 137 -11.60 -2.59 12.84
N GLU A 138 -12.65 -1.97 13.34
CA GLU A 138 -13.57 -2.54 14.29
C GLU A 138 -15.01 -2.37 13.81
N MET A 139 -15.90 -3.30 14.14
CA MET A 139 -17.32 -3.20 13.83
C MET A 139 -18.18 -3.71 14.99
N LEU A 140 -19.31 -3.05 15.20
CA LEU A 140 -20.35 -3.58 16.09
C LEU A 140 -21.35 -4.38 15.26
N GLY A 141 -21.57 -5.65 15.60
CA GLY A 141 -22.41 -6.54 14.80
C GLY A 141 -23.87 -6.08 14.62
N HIS A 142 -24.37 -5.17 15.46
CA HIS A 142 -25.67 -4.54 15.31
C HIS A 142 -25.63 -3.27 14.43
N GLU A 143 -24.46 -2.83 13.98
CA GLU A 143 -24.24 -1.74 13.03
C GLU A 143 -23.43 -2.24 11.83
N PRO A 144 -23.90 -3.22 11.04
CA PRO A 144 -23.10 -3.90 10.03
C PRO A 144 -22.69 -3.02 8.86
N THR A 145 -23.21 -1.79 8.77
CA THR A 145 -22.85 -0.78 7.77
C THR A 145 -21.84 0.24 8.26
N ARG A 146 -21.32 0.10 9.49
CA ARG A 146 -20.37 1.06 10.06
C ARG A 146 -19.13 0.36 10.59
N VAL A 147 -17.95 0.88 10.21
CA VAL A 147 -16.65 0.49 10.75
C VAL A 147 -15.99 1.68 11.43
N TYR A 148 -15.13 1.37 12.41
CA TYR A 148 -14.43 2.32 13.23
C TYR A 148 -12.92 2.14 13.08
N PHE A 149 -12.19 3.26 13.15
CA PHE A 149 -10.74 3.35 13.10
C PHE A 149 -10.27 4.11 14.32
N THR A 150 -9.30 3.58 15.05
CA THR A 150 -8.83 4.25 16.26
C THR A 150 -7.31 4.12 16.40
N ASN A 151 -6.64 5.13 16.92
CA ASN A 151 -5.34 4.97 17.53
C ASN A 151 -5.38 5.40 19.00
N HIS A 152 -4.77 4.60 19.86
CA HIS A 152 -4.71 4.82 21.29
C HIS A 152 -3.28 5.17 21.72
N TRP A 153 -3.17 6.04 22.73
CA TRP A 153 -1.90 6.46 23.34
C TRP A 153 -2.07 6.85 24.81
N GLY A 154 -1.01 7.34 25.43
CA GLY A 154 -0.98 7.74 26.85
C GLY A 154 -0.43 6.63 27.73
N THR A 155 -1.10 6.34 28.83
CA THR A 155 -0.76 5.23 29.74
C THR A 155 -1.98 4.39 30.04
N ALA A 156 -1.79 3.17 30.53
CA ALA A 156 -2.90 2.31 30.94
C ALA A 156 -3.83 2.94 31.99
N ALA A 157 -3.30 3.83 32.84
CA ALA A 157 -4.08 4.56 33.85
C ALA A 157 -4.77 5.82 33.28
N ALA A 158 -4.30 6.36 32.17
CA ALA A 158 -4.85 7.56 31.53
C ALA A 158 -4.81 7.40 29.98
N PRO A 159 -5.59 6.47 29.44
CA PRO A 159 -5.62 6.23 27.99
C PRO A 159 -6.28 7.41 27.27
N ARG A 160 -5.78 7.68 26.07
CA ARG A 160 -6.32 8.65 25.13
C ARG A 160 -6.46 8.00 23.77
N ASN A 161 -7.34 8.53 22.93
CA ASN A 161 -7.49 8.07 21.57
C ASN A 161 -7.84 9.19 20.60
N GLN A 162 -7.67 8.90 19.31
CA GLN A 162 -8.29 9.57 18.19
C GLN A 162 -9.08 8.50 17.43
N SER A 163 -10.37 8.73 17.26
CA SER A 163 -11.27 7.77 16.61
C SER A 163 -12.02 8.44 15.46
N SER A 164 -12.30 7.65 14.43
CA SER A 164 -13.12 8.02 13.27
C SER A 164 -13.99 6.83 12.88
N SER A 165 -15.01 7.06 12.07
CA SER A 165 -15.85 5.99 11.53
C SER A 165 -16.21 6.23 10.07
N PHE A 166 -16.52 5.15 9.37
CA PHE A 166 -17.05 5.18 8.02
C PHE A 166 -18.35 4.38 7.96
N SER A 167 -19.39 4.96 7.35
CA SER A 167 -20.63 4.27 7.02
C SER A 167 -20.66 3.96 5.52
N GLY A 168 -20.76 2.67 5.19
CA GLY A 168 -20.67 2.14 3.83
C GLY A 168 -21.69 1.04 3.58
N PRO A 169 -21.36 0.03 2.78
CA PRO A 169 -22.22 -1.11 2.53
C PRO A 169 -22.43 -1.96 3.80
N ASP A 170 -23.25 -3.00 3.72
CA ASP A 170 -23.33 -4.05 4.76
C ASP A 170 -22.09 -4.93 4.68
N PHE A 171 -21.10 -4.70 5.56
CA PHE A 171 -19.83 -5.42 5.63
C PHE A 171 -19.96 -6.91 6.00
N SER A 172 -21.19 -7.35 6.33
CA SER A 172 -21.51 -8.77 6.53
C SER A 172 -22.03 -9.45 5.26
N ALA A 173 -22.33 -8.68 4.21
CA ALA A 173 -22.88 -9.22 2.97
C ALA A 173 -21.79 -9.78 2.04
N ASP A 174 -20.63 -9.15 1.97
CA ASP A 174 -19.51 -9.55 1.11
C ASP A 174 -18.14 -9.26 1.75
N PHE A 175 -17.07 -9.60 1.05
CA PHE A 175 -15.69 -9.31 1.44
C PHE A 175 -15.32 -7.86 1.10
N HIS A 176 -14.65 -7.21 2.05
CA HIS A 176 -14.10 -5.86 1.92
C HIS A 176 -12.63 -5.84 2.33
N VAL A 177 -11.85 -4.94 1.76
CA VAL A 177 -10.45 -4.72 2.12
C VAL A 177 -10.36 -3.60 3.13
N PHE A 178 -9.93 -3.91 4.34
CA PHE A 178 -9.64 -2.94 5.39
C PHE A 178 -8.13 -2.75 5.49
N ALA A 179 -7.66 -1.49 5.44
CA ALA A 179 -6.22 -1.23 5.47
C ALA A 179 -5.88 0.04 6.25
N ALA A 180 -4.67 0.05 6.82
CA ALA A 180 -4.03 1.24 7.35
C ALA A 180 -2.66 1.44 6.71
N GLU A 181 -2.39 2.66 6.25
CA GLU A 181 -1.06 3.11 5.90
C GLU A 181 -0.50 3.92 7.06
N TRP A 182 0.45 3.31 7.75
CA TRP A 182 1.05 3.89 8.94
C TRP A 182 2.41 4.49 8.61
N TYR A 183 2.52 5.79 8.83
CA TYR A 183 3.70 6.62 8.64
C TYR A 183 4.20 7.18 9.99
N PRO A 184 5.40 7.77 10.06
CA PRO A 184 5.92 8.37 11.30
C PRO A 184 5.05 9.50 11.87
N ASP A 185 4.30 10.21 11.01
CA ASP A 185 3.52 11.40 11.36
C ASP A 185 2.00 11.19 11.32
N ARG A 186 1.53 10.06 10.77
CA ARG A 186 0.10 9.80 10.59
C ARG A 186 -0.21 8.32 10.39
N VAL A 187 -1.48 8.00 10.56
CA VAL A 187 -2.11 6.76 10.08
C VAL A 187 -3.27 7.15 9.18
N ASP A 188 -3.24 6.68 7.92
CA ASP A 188 -4.32 6.81 6.95
C ASP A 188 -5.11 5.50 6.90
N PHE A 189 -6.44 5.56 7.03
CA PHE A 189 -7.33 4.39 7.05
C PHE A 189 -8.15 4.27 5.77
N PHE A 190 -8.25 3.05 5.25
CA PHE A 190 -8.85 2.76 3.96
C PHE A 190 -9.89 1.63 4.08
N VAL A 191 -10.95 1.75 3.28
CA VAL A 191 -11.88 0.65 2.98
C VAL A 191 -11.98 0.55 1.46
N ASP A 192 -11.78 -0.65 0.91
CA ASP A 192 -11.81 -0.93 -0.52
C ASP A 192 -10.96 0.04 -1.36
N GLY A 193 -9.75 0.34 -0.87
CA GLY A 193 -8.80 1.24 -1.51
C GLY A 193 -9.10 2.73 -1.40
N VAL A 194 -10.25 3.12 -0.83
CA VAL A 194 -10.63 4.53 -0.61
C VAL A 194 -10.24 4.97 0.80
N LYS A 195 -9.53 6.08 0.91
CA LYS A 195 -9.16 6.67 2.20
C LYS A 195 -10.36 7.36 2.85
N HIS A 196 -10.65 7.00 4.11
CA HIS A 196 -11.77 7.55 4.88
C HIS A 196 -11.36 8.37 6.09
N ALA A 197 -10.14 8.15 6.63
CA ALA A 197 -9.66 8.91 7.78
C ALA A 197 -8.14 9.09 7.75
N THR A 198 -7.67 10.14 8.42
CA THR A 198 -6.26 10.38 8.74
C THR A 198 -6.15 10.76 10.20
N HIS A 199 -5.40 9.98 10.98
CA HIS A 199 -5.05 10.30 12.37
C HIS A 199 -3.62 10.80 12.46
N ARG A 200 -3.39 11.86 13.25
CA ARG A 200 -2.08 12.50 13.42
C ARG A 200 -1.62 12.61 14.86
N SER A 201 -2.46 12.21 15.82
CA SER A 201 -2.17 12.40 17.25
C SER A 201 -1.36 11.23 17.79
N ASN A 202 -0.14 11.52 18.28
CA ASN A 202 0.71 10.56 19.00
C ASN A 202 0.87 9.20 18.29
N ILE A 203 1.28 9.27 17.03
CA ILE A 203 1.47 8.08 16.19
C ILE A 203 2.54 7.17 16.79
N PRO A 204 2.30 5.86 16.92
CA PRO A 204 3.28 4.91 17.45
C PRO A 204 4.60 4.93 16.68
N GLN A 205 5.73 4.82 17.42
CA GLN A 205 7.08 4.89 16.89
C GLN A 205 7.89 3.61 17.18
N MET A 206 7.22 2.46 17.28
CA MET A 206 7.86 1.17 17.56
C MET A 206 7.21 0.07 16.71
N PRO A 207 7.91 -1.06 16.45
CA PRO A 207 7.28 -2.18 15.75
C PRO A 207 6.02 -2.68 16.45
N MET A 208 5.00 -3.02 15.68
CA MET A 208 3.72 -3.55 16.17
C MET A 208 3.39 -4.87 15.49
N PHE A 209 2.75 -5.77 16.22
CA PHE A 209 2.23 -7.05 15.70
C PHE A 209 0.72 -6.96 15.45
N MET A 210 0.23 -7.82 14.55
CA MET A 210 -1.17 -7.85 14.13
C MET A 210 -2.01 -8.80 14.98
N ILE A 211 -3.29 -8.43 15.14
CA ILE A 211 -4.31 -9.23 15.79
C ILE A 211 -5.57 -9.24 14.95
N ILE A 212 -6.19 -10.41 14.82
CA ILE A 212 -7.55 -10.58 14.30
C ILE A 212 -8.34 -11.41 15.28
N ASN A 213 -9.49 -10.90 15.69
CA ASN A 213 -10.40 -11.59 16.59
C ASN A 213 -11.86 -11.22 16.34
N THR A 214 -12.75 -11.97 16.95
CA THR A 214 -14.14 -11.55 17.13
C THR A 214 -14.49 -11.72 18.61
N ALA A 215 -14.68 -10.62 19.32
CA ALA A 215 -15.19 -10.66 20.67
C ALA A 215 -16.70 -10.91 20.67
N VAL A 216 -17.20 -11.48 21.77
CA VAL A 216 -18.63 -11.70 22.00
C VAL A 216 -19.02 -11.06 23.33
N GLY A 217 -19.96 -10.14 23.30
CA GLY A 217 -20.30 -9.30 24.45
C GLY A 217 -19.24 -8.25 24.74
N GLY A 218 -19.46 -7.47 25.75
CA GLY A 218 -18.55 -6.42 26.20
C GLY A 218 -19.22 -5.08 26.42
N LEU A 219 -18.45 -4.14 26.97
CA LEU A 219 -18.95 -2.81 27.32
C LEU A 219 -19.42 -2.01 26.10
N TRP A 220 -18.76 -2.15 24.96
CA TRP A 220 -19.06 -1.37 23.76
C TRP A 220 -20.09 -2.06 22.85
N PRO A 221 -19.94 -3.34 22.41
CA PRO A 221 -20.94 -4.00 21.56
C PRO A 221 -22.25 -4.32 22.30
N GLY A 222 -22.26 -4.25 23.62
CA GLY A 222 -23.29 -4.81 24.45
C GLY A 222 -23.26 -6.35 24.48
N ASN A 223 -24.06 -6.95 25.30
CA ASN A 223 -24.15 -8.41 25.39
C ASN A 223 -25.08 -8.97 24.31
N PRO A 224 -24.84 -10.21 23.84
CA PRO A 224 -25.83 -10.95 23.08
C PRO A 224 -27.19 -11.00 23.78
N ASP A 225 -28.26 -10.89 23.00
CA ASP A 225 -29.65 -10.95 23.49
C ASP A 225 -30.51 -11.90 22.64
N GLY A 226 -31.83 -11.80 22.74
CA GLY A 226 -32.77 -12.61 21.96
C GLY A 226 -32.72 -12.38 20.44
N THR A 227 -32.12 -11.31 19.98
CA THR A 227 -31.93 -10.99 18.54
C THR A 227 -30.60 -11.53 18.00
N THR A 228 -29.69 -11.98 18.87
CA THR A 228 -28.37 -12.45 18.46
C THR A 228 -28.46 -13.86 17.88
N VAL A 229 -28.02 -13.99 16.64
CA VAL A 229 -27.98 -15.26 15.91
C VAL A 229 -26.60 -15.88 16.05
N PHE A 230 -26.53 -17.18 16.38
CA PHE A 230 -25.31 -17.99 16.42
C PHE A 230 -25.47 -19.27 15.57
N PRO A 231 -24.39 -19.84 15.04
CA PRO A 231 -23.03 -19.30 14.99
C PRO A 231 -22.91 -18.12 14.03
N GLN A 232 -21.98 -17.20 14.33
CA GLN A 232 -21.54 -16.14 13.43
C GLN A 232 -20.11 -16.39 12.97
N ARG A 233 -19.75 -15.85 11.82
CA ARG A 233 -18.43 -16.08 11.23
C ARG A 233 -17.79 -14.79 10.78
N THR A 234 -16.52 -14.62 11.14
CA THR A 234 -15.59 -13.70 10.49
C THR A 234 -14.76 -14.52 9.52
N ASN A 235 -14.82 -14.17 8.24
CA ASN A 235 -14.05 -14.83 7.21
C ASN A 235 -12.92 -13.88 6.77
N VAL A 236 -11.70 -14.41 6.66
CA VAL A 236 -10.51 -13.65 6.23
C VAL A 236 -9.92 -14.38 5.03
N ASP A 237 -9.90 -13.71 3.89
CA ASP A 237 -9.37 -14.20 2.63
C ASP A 237 -7.84 -14.14 2.64
N TYR A 238 -7.30 -12.96 2.97
CA TYR A 238 -5.87 -12.78 3.15
C TYR A 238 -5.56 -11.71 4.20
N VAL A 239 -4.30 -11.74 4.68
CA VAL A 239 -3.66 -10.65 5.41
C VAL A 239 -2.32 -10.36 4.76
N ARG A 240 -2.05 -9.09 4.47
CA ARG A 240 -0.83 -8.66 3.79
C ARG A 240 -0.23 -7.44 4.46
N VAL A 241 1.10 -7.41 4.54
CA VAL A 241 1.85 -6.25 5.06
C VAL A 241 2.88 -5.83 4.05
N TYR A 242 3.01 -4.53 3.87
CA TYR A 242 3.88 -3.93 2.88
C TYR A 242 4.74 -2.83 3.50
N GLU A 243 5.90 -2.58 2.91
CA GLU A 243 6.68 -1.38 3.14
C GLU A 243 6.69 -0.49 1.89
N PRO A 244 6.84 0.84 2.03
CA PRO A 244 6.95 1.72 0.86
C PRO A 244 8.24 1.42 0.09
N THR A 245 8.18 1.44 -1.24
CA THR A 245 9.34 1.21 -2.12
C THR A 245 10.34 2.35 -2.10
N LEU A 246 9.90 3.56 -1.78
CA LEU A 246 10.76 4.69 -1.43
C LEU A 246 10.56 5.07 0.02
N ALA A 247 11.66 5.20 0.76
CA ALA A 247 11.63 5.73 2.10
C ALA A 247 11.40 7.24 2.07
N ASN A 248 10.62 7.77 3.04
CA ASN A 248 10.33 9.21 3.13
C ASN A 248 9.80 9.81 1.81
N LYS A 249 8.90 9.11 1.14
CA LYS A 249 8.37 9.47 -0.19
C LYS A 249 7.68 10.84 -0.25
N SER A 250 7.10 11.29 0.85
CA SER A 250 6.44 12.60 1.01
C SER A 250 7.24 13.56 1.89
N PHE A 251 8.54 13.33 2.07
CA PHE A 251 9.49 14.23 2.74
C PHE A 251 9.15 14.59 4.19
N GLU A 252 8.35 13.78 4.86
CA GLU A 252 7.86 14.03 6.23
C GLU A 252 8.90 13.74 7.32
N GLU A 253 9.87 12.86 7.03
CA GLU A 253 10.82 12.34 8.00
C GLU A 253 12.05 13.25 8.13
N TYR A 254 12.42 13.57 9.38
CA TYR A 254 13.76 14.00 9.73
C TYR A 254 14.57 12.79 10.24
N GLY A 255 15.91 12.85 10.11
CA GLY A 255 16.79 11.81 10.64
C GLY A 255 16.60 11.59 12.16
N PRO A 256 17.18 10.50 12.71
CA PRO A 256 16.89 10.02 14.07
C PRO A 256 17.01 11.07 15.19
N ASN A 257 17.77 12.14 14.97
CA ASN A 257 17.94 13.22 15.94
C ASN A 257 17.15 14.48 15.57
N GLY A 258 16.22 14.43 14.63
CA GLY A 258 15.45 15.59 14.15
C GLY A 258 16.30 16.65 13.42
N THR A 259 17.54 16.33 13.06
CA THR A 259 18.53 17.31 12.53
C THR A 259 18.89 17.11 11.07
N THR A 260 18.52 15.98 10.47
CA THR A 260 18.84 15.68 9.06
C THR A 260 17.61 15.93 8.19
N PRO A 261 17.45 17.12 7.59
CA PRO A 261 16.42 17.33 6.58
C PRO A 261 16.68 16.43 5.37
N LEU A 262 15.64 16.04 4.64
CA LEU A 262 15.72 15.10 3.50
C LEU A 262 16.29 13.73 3.90
N TYR A 263 15.91 13.25 5.08
CA TYR A 263 16.31 11.93 5.55
C TYR A 263 16.00 10.86 4.50
N ARG A 264 16.99 9.99 4.24
CA ARG A 264 16.99 8.93 3.22
C ARG A 264 17.06 9.41 1.76
N TRP A 265 17.11 10.71 1.50
CA TRP A 265 17.36 11.27 0.17
C TRP A 265 18.79 11.78 0.04
N THR A 266 19.48 11.38 -1.01
CA THR A 266 20.75 11.98 -1.41
C THR A 266 20.46 13.14 -2.33
N GLY A 267 21.22 14.24 -2.23
CA GLY A 267 20.95 15.40 -3.08
C GLY A 267 22.11 16.34 -3.24
N TRP A 268 21.96 17.28 -4.16
CA TRP A 268 22.93 18.32 -4.52
C TRP A 268 22.25 19.67 -4.75
N GLY A 269 23.01 20.77 -4.77
CA GLY A 269 22.48 22.11 -4.97
C GLY A 269 21.56 22.57 -3.83
N ASN A 270 20.67 23.50 -4.15
CA ASN A 270 19.75 24.11 -3.20
C ASN A 270 18.47 23.31 -3.06
N ARG A 271 18.34 22.68 -1.93
CA ARG A 271 17.23 21.80 -1.59
C ARG A 271 16.94 21.86 -0.09
N PHE A 272 15.68 21.90 0.31
CA PHE A 272 15.28 21.76 1.70
C PHE A 272 13.81 21.35 1.82
N ILE A 273 13.39 21.04 3.05
CA ILE A 273 12.01 20.75 3.40
C ILE A 273 11.29 22.05 3.70
N ASP A 274 10.15 22.27 3.07
CA ASP A 274 9.26 23.40 3.31
C ASP A 274 7.87 22.87 3.76
N VAL A 275 7.10 23.71 4.42
CA VAL A 275 5.79 23.39 5.00
C VAL A 275 4.66 24.22 4.40
N ALA A 276 4.97 25.06 3.42
CA ALA A 276 4.03 26.09 2.96
C ALA A 276 2.81 25.50 2.24
N ARG A 277 2.98 24.47 1.45
CA ARG A 277 1.92 23.91 0.57
C ARG A 277 2.13 22.44 0.27
N PRO A 278 2.16 21.55 1.27
CA PRO A 278 2.30 20.12 1.01
C PRO A 278 1.07 19.58 0.28
N LEU A 279 1.26 18.60 -0.62
CA LEU A 279 0.17 17.84 -1.23
C LEU A 279 -0.39 16.86 -0.23
N THR A 280 0.51 16.12 0.44
CA THR A 280 0.16 15.21 1.53
C THR A 280 0.99 15.53 2.76
N GLY A 281 0.60 15.00 3.92
CA GLY A 281 1.32 15.26 5.14
C GLY A 281 1.35 16.73 5.57
N GLY A 282 2.50 17.19 6.02
CA GLY A 282 2.75 18.54 6.48
C GLY A 282 3.98 19.19 5.85
N LYS A 283 4.69 18.48 4.96
CA LYS A 283 5.98 18.90 4.40
C LYS A 283 6.07 18.54 2.91
N HIS A 284 7.00 19.19 2.21
CA HIS A 284 7.36 18.87 0.82
C HIS A 284 8.81 19.25 0.56
N LEU A 285 9.36 18.73 -0.53
CA LEU A 285 10.67 19.14 -1.05
C LEU A 285 10.56 20.49 -1.78
N LYS A 286 11.46 21.45 -1.49
CA LYS A 286 11.67 22.67 -2.27
C LYS A 286 13.02 22.61 -2.97
N LEU A 287 13.03 22.87 -4.27
CA LEU A 287 14.21 22.95 -5.12
C LEU A 287 14.31 24.33 -5.79
N TYR A 288 15.51 24.90 -5.89
CA TYR A 288 15.80 26.15 -6.59
C TYR A 288 17.26 26.24 -7.03
N GLY A 289 17.60 27.17 -7.90
CA GLY A 289 18.94 27.35 -8.42
C GLY A 289 19.85 28.20 -7.50
N ASN A 290 21.12 28.37 -7.86
CA ASN A 290 22.12 29.14 -7.10
C ASN A 290 22.26 30.60 -7.54
N PHE A 291 21.53 31.02 -8.58
CA PHE A 291 21.50 32.39 -9.12
C PHE A 291 22.87 32.95 -9.59
N SER A 292 23.83 32.07 -9.88
CA SER A 292 25.22 32.47 -10.23
C SER A 292 25.40 33.04 -11.61
N GLY A 293 24.36 32.99 -12.46
CA GLY A 293 24.45 33.37 -13.88
C GLY A 293 24.99 32.27 -14.81
N SER A 294 25.57 31.23 -14.26
CA SER A 294 25.96 30.02 -14.98
C SER A 294 24.90 28.93 -14.85
N PRO A 295 24.73 28.06 -15.87
CA PRO A 295 23.84 26.92 -15.76
C PRO A 295 24.13 26.06 -14.51
N ASN A 296 23.12 25.76 -13.74
CA ASN A 296 23.24 24.94 -12.53
C ASN A 296 21.97 24.10 -12.32
N THR A 297 22.13 23.07 -11.49
CA THR A 297 21.04 22.18 -11.13
C THR A 297 21.02 21.94 -9.64
N SER A 298 19.82 21.72 -9.11
CA SER A 298 19.59 21.23 -7.76
C SER A 298 18.69 20.00 -7.83
N GLY A 299 18.89 19.05 -6.93
CA GLY A 299 18.06 17.85 -7.01
C GLY A 299 18.27 16.89 -5.84
N VAL A 300 17.43 15.87 -5.85
CA VAL A 300 17.49 14.74 -4.91
C VAL A 300 17.29 13.43 -5.67
N TRP A 301 17.77 12.34 -5.07
CA TRP A 301 17.55 11.00 -5.60
C TRP A 301 17.47 9.95 -4.50
N GLN A 302 16.74 8.88 -4.82
CA GLN A 302 16.73 7.61 -4.12
C GLN A 302 16.78 6.46 -5.13
N GLN A 303 17.24 5.27 -4.70
CA GLN A 303 17.31 4.10 -5.57
C GLN A 303 16.81 2.85 -4.87
N SER A 304 16.31 1.90 -5.66
CA SER A 304 15.87 0.57 -5.25
C SER A 304 16.59 -0.48 -6.09
N ALA A 305 16.80 -1.68 -5.54
CA ALA A 305 17.34 -2.79 -6.31
C ALA A 305 16.42 -3.12 -7.50
N ALA A 306 17.02 -3.37 -8.65
CA ALA A 306 16.32 -3.66 -9.89
C ALA A 306 17.04 -4.77 -10.67
N THR A 307 16.29 -5.52 -11.48
CA THR A 307 16.83 -6.52 -12.40
C THR A 307 16.58 -6.12 -13.85
N PRO A 308 17.45 -6.51 -14.80
CA PRO A 308 17.21 -6.31 -16.22
C PRO A 308 15.85 -6.89 -16.65
N GLY A 309 15.17 -6.24 -17.60
CA GLY A 309 13.86 -6.64 -18.11
C GLY A 309 12.68 -6.20 -17.23
N GLN A 310 12.92 -5.82 -15.99
CA GLN A 310 11.86 -5.41 -15.06
C GLN A 310 11.27 -4.06 -15.47
N ARG A 311 9.93 -3.97 -15.59
CA ARG A 311 9.20 -2.72 -15.81
C ARG A 311 9.12 -1.93 -14.51
N TRP A 312 9.28 -0.60 -14.60
CA TRP A 312 9.26 0.28 -13.44
C TRP A 312 8.38 1.49 -13.70
N LEU A 313 7.66 1.91 -12.68
CA LEU A 313 6.99 3.19 -12.63
C LEU A 313 7.68 4.09 -11.61
N ALA A 314 7.98 5.33 -12.03
CA ALA A 314 8.61 6.34 -11.19
C ALA A 314 7.92 7.68 -11.39
N GLY A 315 7.89 8.51 -10.35
CA GLY A 315 7.29 9.84 -10.49
C GLY A 315 7.27 10.64 -9.21
N ALA A 316 6.70 11.84 -9.32
CA ALA A 316 6.41 12.74 -8.22
C ALA A 316 5.31 13.73 -8.61
N SER A 317 4.68 14.33 -7.62
CA SER A 317 3.77 15.46 -7.80
C SER A 317 4.55 16.77 -7.66
N TRP A 318 4.43 17.66 -8.63
CA TRP A 318 5.17 18.91 -8.72
C TRP A 318 4.26 20.12 -8.63
N LEU A 319 4.71 21.19 -7.95
CA LEU A 319 4.01 22.46 -7.81
C LEU A 319 4.91 23.63 -8.24
N ASN A 320 4.38 24.55 -9.06
CA ASN A 320 4.93 25.86 -9.31
C ASN A 320 4.27 26.87 -8.35
N PRO A 321 4.92 27.30 -7.25
CA PRO A 321 4.28 28.10 -6.22
C PRO A 321 4.11 29.57 -6.69
N ALA A 322 2.91 30.16 -6.51
CA ALA A 322 2.67 31.53 -6.94
C ALA A 322 3.53 32.58 -6.23
N ASN A 323 3.84 32.35 -4.96
CA ASN A 323 4.65 33.24 -4.10
C ASN A 323 6.16 33.19 -4.39
N ASP A 324 6.65 32.13 -5.07
CA ASP A 324 8.05 31.95 -5.47
C ASP A 324 8.11 31.28 -6.87
N ALA A 325 7.33 31.82 -7.80
CA ALA A 325 7.05 31.19 -9.08
C ALA A 325 8.30 31.02 -9.93
N MET A 326 8.45 29.83 -10.45
CA MET A 326 9.49 29.50 -11.44
C MET A 326 9.30 30.36 -12.68
N ARG A 327 10.39 30.88 -13.23
CA ARG A 327 10.42 31.72 -14.44
C ARG A 327 11.18 31.02 -15.56
N ALA A 328 10.68 31.14 -16.77
CA ALA A 328 11.40 30.65 -17.95
C ALA A 328 12.78 31.34 -18.06
N PRO A 329 13.86 30.61 -18.40
CA PRO A 329 13.91 29.26 -18.90
C PRO A 329 14.11 28.14 -17.85
N ASN A 330 13.85 28.39 -16.55
CA ASN A 330 13.95 27.37 -15.53
C ASN A 330 12.98 26.22 -15.81
N THR A 331 13.40 24.98 -15.52
CA THR A 331 12.61 23.76 -15.71
C THR A 331 12.82 22.79 -14.54
N THR A 332 11.91 21.83 -14.40
CA THR A 332 12.10 20.65 -13.57
C THR A 332 11.96 19.39 -14.40
N ASP A 333 12.67 18.34 -14.00
CA ASP A 333 12.56 17.01 -14.59
C ASP A 333 12.35 15.96 -13.51
N THR A 334 11.50 15.00 -13.80
CA THR A 334 11.48 13.68 -13.16
C THR A 334 12.26 12.72 -14.04
N ARG A 335 13.13 11.88 -13.44
CA ARG A 335 14.01 10.99 -14.19
C ARG A 335 14.11 9.63 -13.49
N ILE A 336 14.11 8.56 -14.28
CA ILE A 336 14.57 7.24 -13.85
C ILE A 336 15.94 6.97 -14.47
N GLU A 337 16.93 6.65 -13.64
CA GLU A 337 18.29 6.29 -14.06
C GLU A 337 18.53 4.82 -13.74
N TRP A 338 19.12 4.12 -14.71
CA TRP A 338 19.52 2.72 -14.57
C TRP A 338 20.98 2.62 -14.18
N ILE A 339 21.26 1.95 -13.08
CA ILE A 339 22.58 1.92 -12.44
C ILE A 339 23.13 0.51 -12.48
N ASN A 340 24.41 0.36 -12.91
CA ASN A 340 25.12 -0.91 -12.93
C ASN A 340 25.78 -1.24 -11.58
N ALA A 341 26.41 -2.42 -11.48
CA ALA A 341 27.12 -2.88 -10.29
C ALA A 341 28.28 -1.99 -9.85
N ALA A 342 28.88 -1.20 -10.77
CA ALA A 342 29.92 -0.23 -10.46
C ALA A 342 29.36 1.13 -9.97
N GLY A 343 28.03 1.28 -9.87
CA GLY A 343 27.39 2.53 -9.49
C GLY A 343 27.29 3.57 -10.61
N SER A 344 27.62 3.19 -11.85
CA SER A 344 27.56 4.08 -13.03
C SER A 344 26.21 4.01 -13.70
N ILE A 345 25.78 5.16 -14.29
CA ILE A 345 24.54 5.25 -15.08
C ILE A 345 24.75 4.51 -16.41
N ILE A 346 23.90 3.53 -16.69
CA ILE A 346 23.81 2.83 -17.98
C ILE A 346 23.08 3.72 -18.98
N SER A 347 21.88 4.14 -18.58
CA SER A 347 20.97 4.99 -19.34
C SER A 347 19.95 5.64 -18.42
N PHE A 348 19.13 6.53 -18.96
CA PHE A 348 18.01 7.12 -18.22
C PHE A 348 16.86 7.49 -19.15
N VAL A 349 15.66 7.54 -18.57
CA VAL A 349 14.47 8.16 -19.17
C VAL A 349 14.08 9.36 -18.33
N ARG A 350 13.66 10.45 -18.96
CA ARG A 350 13.22 11.66 -18.26
C ARG A 350 11.95 12.24 -18.87
N VAL A 351 11.15 12.86 -18.01
CA VAL A 351 9.98 13.66 -18.40
C VAL A 351 10.17 15.07 -17.85
N PRO A 352 10.04 16.11 -18.67
CA PRO A 352 9.93 17.49 -18.19
C PRO A 352 8.67 17.62 -17.32
N SER A 353 8.83 18.09 -16.08
CA SER A 353 7.73 18.15 -15.12
C SER A 353 7.08 19.53 -15.09
N LEU A 354 7.87 20.59 -14.86
CA LEU A 354 7.41 21.98 -14.87
C LEU A 354 8.33 22.87 -15.70
N ASN A 355 7.76 24.01 -16.12
CA ASN A 355 8.49 25.14 -16.70
C ASN A 355 7.88 26.47 -16.21
N GLY A 356 8.45 27.61 -16.61
CA GLY A 356 7.98 28.93 -16.19
C GLY A 356 6.53 29.27 -16.55
N ASN A 357 5.92 28.54 -17.48
CA ASN A 357 4.52 28.71 -17.93
C ASN A 357 3.56 27.69 -17.27
N SER A 358 4.07 26.75 -16.47
CA SER A 358 3.23 25.76 -15.81
C SER A 358 2.23 26.43 -14.84
N PRO A 359 1.02 25.88 -14.70
CA PRO A 359 0.01 26.38 -13.77
C PRO A 359 0.58 26.62 -12.37
N ARG A 360 0.14 27.69 -11.71
CA ARG A 360 0.57 28.00 -10.34
C ARG A 360 -0.37 27.41 -9.33
N ASP A 361 0.18 27.07 -8.17
CA ASP A 361 -0.55 26.57 -7.02
C ASP A 361 -1.41 25.32 -7.30
N THR A 362 -1.07 24.59 -8.36
CA THR A 362 -1.71 23.33 -8.73
C THR A 362 -0.63 22.26 -8.86
N TYR A 363 -0.79 21.17 -8.12
CA TYR A 363 0.08 20.01 -8.25
C TYR A 363 -0.15 19.29 -9.59
N ILE A 364 0.93 19.01 -10.28
CA ILE A 364 0.96 18.27 -11.54
C ILE A 364 1.77 17.00 -11.31
N ARG A 365 1.17 15.86 -11.61
CA ARG A 365 1.85 14.56 -11.54
C ARG A 365 2.75 14.38 -12.75
N SER A 366 3.94 13.84 -12.52
CA SER A 366 4.93 13.56 -13.57
C SER A 366 5.37 12.11 -13.43
N ASP A 367 4.93 11.27 -14.35
CA ASP A 367 5.10 9.82 -14.34
C ASP A 367 6.04 9.38 -15.46
N ILE A 368 6.86 8.35 -15.17
CA ILE A 368 7.73 7.67 -16.13
C ILE A 368 7.51 6.17 -15.98
N GLU A 369 7.14 5.52 -17.07
CA GLU A 369 7.22 4.07 -17.15
C GLU A 369 8.40 3.70 -18.06
N ALA A 370 9.23 2.73 -17.64
CA ALA A 370 10.39 2.29 -18.39
C ALA A 370 10.85 0.89 -18.00
N VAL A 371 11.49 0.20 -18.95
CA VAL A 371 12.08 -1.14 -18.73
C VAL A 371 13.54 -1.01 -18.38
N ALA A 372 13.98 -1.77 -17.39
CA ALA A 372 15.36 -1.80 -16.92
C ALA A 372 16.26 -2.48 -17.99
N PRO A 373 17.26 -1.79 -18.56
CA PRO A 373 18.14 -2.36 -19.58
C PRO A 373 19.10 -3.41 -19.00
N ALA A 374 19.73 -4.17 -19.88
CA ALA A 374 20.76 -5.15 -19.52
C ALA A 374 21.86 -4.53 -18.64
N GLY A 375 22.28 -5.25 -17.59
CA GLY A 375 23.30 -4.81 -16.64
C GLY A 375 22.80 -3.91 -15.51
N THR A 376 21.49 -3.63 -15.44
CA THR A 376 20.90 -2.89 -14.33
C THR A 376 20.95 -3.68 -13.03
N VAL A 377 21.34 -3.02 -11.93
CA VAL A 377 21.24 -3.53 -10.56
C VAL A 377 20.44 -2.60 -9.65
N TYR A 378 20.25 -1.32 -10.03
CA TYR A 378 19.38 -0.37 -9.35
C TYR A 378 18.61 0.49 -10.33
N ALA A 379 17.34 0.76 -10.01
CA ALA A 379 16.54 1.85 -10.55
C ALA A 379 16.67 3.05 -9.60
N ARG A 380 16.93 4.26 -10.13
CA ARG A 380 17.09 5.48 -9.32
C ARG A 380 16.11 6.54 -9.79
N LEU A 381 15.22 6.98 -8.89
CA LEU A 381 14.41 8.17 -9.12
C LEU A 381 15.25 9.42 -8.85
N VAL A 382 15.23 10.36 -9.76
CA VAL A 382 15.91 11.66 -9.66
C VAL A 382 14.92 12.77 -9.93
N LEU A 383 14.82 13.71 -8.98
CA LEU A 383 14.00 14.93 -9.09
C LEU A 383 14.95 16.13 -9.23
N THR A 384 14.84 16.89 -10.33
CA THR A 384 15.77 17.99 -10.62
C THR A 384 15.07 19.30 -10.91
N PHE A 385 15.70 20.39 -10.45
CA PHE A 385 15.45 21.76 -10.86
C PHE A 385 16.65 22.25 -11.69
N ASN A 386 16.39 22.76 -12.90
CA ASN A 386 17.41 23.27 -13.82
C ASN A 386 17.30 24.78 -13.93
N GLN A 387 18.38 25.49 -13.64
CA GLN A 387 18.49 26.94 -13.78
C GLN A 387 19.57 27.29 -14.81
N PRO A 388 19.19 27.62 -16.04
CA PRO A 388 20.16 27.98 -17.07
C PRO A 388 20.84 29.36 -16.89
N GLY A 389 20.27 30.24 -16.06
CA GLY A 389 20.73 31.61 -15.85
C GLY A 389 20.50 32.11 -14.43
N THR A 390 20.13 33.41 -14.33
CA THR A 390 19.93 34.10 -13.03
C THR A 390 18.47 34.22 -12.60
N LEU A 391 17.51 33.77 -13.43
CA LEU A 391 16.09 33.96 -13.11
C LEU A 391 15.67 33.12 -11.89
N ASN A 392 14.99 33.77 -10.98
CA ASN A 392 14.56 33.20 -9.72
C ASN A 392 13.33 32.29 -9.86
N GLY A 393 12.88 31.79 -8.72
CA GLY A 393 11.76 30.88 -8.53
C GLY A 393 12.21 29.53 -8.04
N ALA A 394 11.27 28.82 -7.47
CA ALA A 394 11.44 27.46 -6.95
C ALA A 394 10.37 26.54 -7.50
N ALA A 395 10.61 25.25 -7.36
CA ALA A 395 9.61 24.20 -7.56
C ALA A 395 9.48 23.37 -6.29
N TYR A 396 8.28 22.92 -6.01
CA TYR A 396 7.99 22.00 -4.93
C TYR A 396 7.70 20.62 -5.49
N ALA A 397 8.15 19.56 -4.79
CA ALA A 397 7.83 18.20 -5.12
C ALA A 397 7.35 17.45 -3.88
N ASP A 398 6.39 16.56 -4.09
CA ASP A 398 5.78 15.76 -3.04
C ASP A 398 5.32 14.40 -3.58
N ASP A 399 5.03 13.45 -2.69
CA ASP A 399 4.55 12.11 -3.02
C ASP A 399 5.34 11.44 -4.15
N ALA A 400 6.65 11.36 -3.97
CA ALA A 400 7.54 10.67 -4.88
C ALA A 400 7.34 9.15 -4.82
N TYR A 401 7.51 8.46 -5.93
CA TYR A 401 7.40 7.00 -6.00
C TYR A 401 8.37 6.42 -7.02
N LEU A 402 8.81 5.19 -6.74
CA LEU A 402 9.64 4.37 -7.60
C LEU A 402 9.36 2.91 -7.23
N TYR A 403 8.80 2.13 -8.13
CA TYR A 403 8.51 0.72 -7.86
C TYR A 403 8.49 -0.10 -9.14
N PRO A 404 8.84 -1.41 -9.04
CA PRO A 404 8.67 -2.31 -10.15
C PRO A 404 7.17 -2.55 -10.37
N LEU A 405 6.77 -2.55 -11.63
CA LEU A 405 5.46 -3.07 -12.02
C LEU A 405 5.49 -4.60 -11.94
N PRO A 406 4.36 -5.25 -11.62
CA PRO A 406 4.27 -6.70 -11.73
C PRO A 406 4.71 -7.17 -13.11
N ALA A 407 5.35 -8.33 -13.18
CA ALA A 407 5.56 -8.98 -14.45
C ALA A 407 4.19 -9.17 -15.11
N CYS A 408 4.03 -8.65 -16.30
CA CYS A 408 2.80 -8.82 -17.05
C CYS A 408 2.73 -10.27 -17.53
N ALA A 409 1.73 -11.02 -17.13
CA ALA A 409 1.56 -12.40 -17.59
C ALA A 409 1.37 -12.45 -19.11
N ALA A 410 0.72 -11.44 -19.67
CA ALA A 410 0.47 -11.31 -21.11
C ALA A 410 1.69 -10.82 -21.92
N ASP A 411 2.69 -10.22 -21.30
CA ASP A 411 4.03 -10.01 -21.86
C ASP A 411 4.77 -11.36 -21.79
N PHE A 412 4.46 -12.23 -22.74
CA PHE A 412 4.84 -13.63 -22.67
C PHE A 412 6.31 -13.85 -23.04
N ASN A 413 6.88 -12.98 -23.86
CA ASN A 413 8.29 -13.02 -24.23
C ASN A 413 9.17 -12.19 -23.27
N ASN A 414 8.53 -11.41 -22.36
CA ASN A 414 9.17 -10.60 -21.33
C ASN A 414 10.05 -9.47 -21.91
N ASP A 415 9.62 -8.87 -23.04
CA ASP A 415 10.32 -7.74 -23.66
C ASP A 415 9.82 -6.37 -23.15
N GLY A 416 8.77 -6.36 -22.33
CA GLY A 416 8.19 -5.19 -21.69
C GLY A 416 7.01 -4.59 -22.44
N PHE A 417 6.60 -5.17 -23.55
CA PHE A 417 5.43 -4.77 -24.32
C PHE A 417 4.44 -5.93 -24.38
N VAL A 418 3.14 -5.64 -24.48
CA VAL A 418 2.13 -6.63 -24.83
C VAL A 418 1.74 -6.38 -26.27
N ASP A 419 2.23 -7.22 -27.16
CA ASP A 419 1.97 -7.08 -28.58
C ASP A 419 1.81 -8.42 -29.29
N PHE A 420 1.78 -8.40 -30.63
CA PHE A 420 1.57 -9.61 -31.42
C PHE A 420 2.64 -10.70 -31.18
N PHE A 421 3.86 -10.33 -30.80
CA PHE A 421 4.93 -11.31 -30.57
C PHE A 421 4.67 -12.14 -29.32
N ASP A 422 4.04 -11.57 -28.26
CA ASP A 422 3.62 -12.34 -27.08
C ASP A 422 2.55 -13.36 -27.40
N PHE A 423 1.61 -12.97 -28.25
CA PHE A 423 0.55 -13.90 -28.70
C PHE A 423 1.14 -15.04 -29.54
N ASP A 424 2.11 -14.75 -30.41
CA ASP A 424 2.79 -15.75 -31.22
C ASP A 424 3.62 -16.70 -30.34
N ASP A 425 4.41 -16.17 -29.42
CA ASP A 425 5.23 -16.95 -28.48
C ASP A 425 4.38 -17.81 -27.54
N PHE A 426 3.27 -17.26 -26.99
CA PHE A 426 2.34 -18.07 -26.23
C PHE A 426 1.71 -19.19 -27.07
N SER A 427 1.26 -18.90 -28.28
CA SER A 427 0.63 -19.87 -29.18
C SER A 427 1.60 -21.00 -29.57
N ILE A 428 2.88 -20.65 -29.79
CA ILE A 428 3.96 -21.61 -30.06
C ILE A 428 4.16 -22.53 -28.84
N CYS A 429 4.30 -21.94 -27.66
CA CYS A 429 4.48 -22.67 -26.39
C CYS A 429 3.26 -23.57 -26.11
N PHE A 430 2.05 -23.06 -26.22
CA PHE A 430 0.79 -23.77 -26.00
C PHE A 430 0.60 -24.96 -27.00
N SER A 431 1.14 -24.85 -28.21
CA SER A 431 1.13 -25.94 -29.18
C SER A 431 2.12 -27.09 -28.88
N GLY A 432 2.84 -27.01 -27.74
CA GLY A 432 3.81 -28.03 -27.32
C GLY A 432 5.18 -27.86 -28.01
N ARG A 433 5.49 -26.68 -28.53
CA ARG A 433 6.80 -26.30 -29.05
C ARG A 433 7.64 -25.61 -27.98
N GLU A 434 8.77 -25.02 -28.37
CA GLU A 434 9.68 -24.35 -27.44
C GLU A 434 8.99 -23.12 -26.82
N CYS A 435 9.00 -23.05 -25.47
CA CYS A 435 8.51 -21.89 -24.71
C CYS A 435 9.65 -20.91 -24.44
N PRO A 436 9.39 -19.61 -24.34
CA PRO A 436 10.35 -18.65 -23.81
C PRO A 436 10.87 -19.06 -22.41
N PRO A 437 12.09 -18.69 -22.02
CA PRO A 437 12.64 -19.04 -20.70
C PRO A 437 11.70 -18.64 -19.56
N GLU A 438 11.52 -19.56 -18.59
CA GLU A 438 10.65 -19.34 -17.40
C GLU A 438 9.14 -19.20 -17.70
N ARG A 439 8.70 -19.52 -18.93
CA ARG A 439 7.29 -19.52 -19.33
C ARG A 439 6.73 -20.93 -19.46
N SER A 440 5.44 -21.06 -19.19
CA SER A 440 4.69 -22.30 -19.26
C SER A 440 3.43 -22.09 -20.11
N PRO A 441 2.99 -23.12 -20.88
CA PRO A 441 1.69 -23.08 -21.51
C PRO A 441 0.52 -23.21 -20.52
N ASP A 442 0.77 -23.70 -19.29
CA ASP A 442 -0.14 -23.64 -18.13
C ASP A 442 -0.11 -22.21 -17.58
N PHE A 443 -0.96 -21.37 -18.15
CA PHE A 443 -0.97 -19.93 -17.89
C PHE A 443 -1.63 -19.58 -16.54
N ASN A 444 -2.65 -20.34 -16.15
CA ASN A 444 -3.37 -20.14 -14.89
C ASN A 444 -2.75 -20.91 -13.72
N ASN A 445 -1.71 -21.73 -13.98
CA ASN A 445 -0.98 -22.54 -13.02
C ASN A 445 -1.85 -23.55 -12.25
N ASP A 446 -2.82 -24.16 -12.92
CA ASP A 446 -3.67 -25.22 -12.34
C ASP A 446 -3.06 -26.62 -12.49
N GLY A 447 -1.94 -26.75 -13.21
CA GLY A 447 -1.18 -27.98 -13.45
C GLY A 447 -1.50 -28.69 -14.77
N PHE A 448 -2.37 -28.12 -15.60
CA PHE A 448 -2.74 -28.62 -16.92
C PHE A 448 -2.58 -27.50 -17.96
N ALA A 449 -2.08 -27.82 -19.14
CA ALA A 449 -2.10 -26.89 -20.27
C ALA A 449 -3.31 -27.21 -21.16
N ASP A 450 -4.40 -26.49 -21.02
CA ASP A 450 -5.64 -26.74 -21.71
C ASP A 450 -6.33 -25.46 -22.26
N PHE A 451 -7.56 -25.59 -22.74
CA PHE A 451 -8.29 -24.46 -23.35
C PHE A 451 -8.48 -23.27 -22.36
N PHE A 452 -8.57 -23.52 -21.07
CA PHE A 452 -8.74 -22.46 -20.09
C PHE A 452 -7.50 -21.57 -19.99
N ASP A 453 -6.29 -22.12 -20.16
CA ASP A 453 -5.05 -21.34 -20.23
C ASP A 453 -5.02 -20.41 -21.44
N PHE A 454 -5.51 -20.90 -22.58
CA PHE A 454 -5.60 -20.08 -23.78
C PHE A 454 -6.61 -18.93 -23.60
N ASP A 455 -7.77 -19.19 -22.99
CA ASP A 455 -8.80 -18.19 -22.72
C ASP A 455 -8.31 -17.15 -21.70
N ASP A 456 -7.63 -17.60 -20.62
CA ASP A 456 -7.03 -16.74 -19.60
C ASP A 456 -5.89 -15.87 -20.17
N PHE A 457 -5.02 -16.46 -21.02
CA PHE A 457 -4.00 -15.66 -21.74
C PHE A 457 -4.61 -14.62 -22.66
N VAL A 458 -5.60 -14.99 -23.48
CA VAL A 458 -6.28 -14.06 -24.39
C VAL A 458 -7.00 -12.96 -23.62
N SER A 459 -7.60 -13.29 -22.48
CA SER A 459 -8.21 -12.31 -21.58
C SER A 459 -7.19 -11.33 -21.03
N ALA A 460 -6.06 -11.82 -20.53
CA ALA A 460 -4.95 -10.99 -20.04
C ALA A 460 -4.33 -10.14 -21.15
N PHE A 461 -4.15 -10.72 -22.35
CA PHE A 461 -3.61 -10.02 -23.52
C PHE A 461 -4.51 -8.87 -23.98
N ASN A 462 -5.82 -9.07 -24.00
CA ASN A 462 -6.78 -8.03 -24.38
C ASN A 462 -6.95 -6.95 -23.30
N SER A 463 -6.71 -7.29 -22.03
CA SER A 463 -6.76 -6.34 -20.90
C SER A 463 -5.50 -5.48 -20.82
N GLY A 464 -4.41 -5.93 -21.43
CA GLY A 464 -3.09 -5.33 -21.22
C GLY A 464 -2.52 -5.71 -19.86
N CYS A 465 -1.46 -4.99 -19.44
CA CYS A 465 -0.79 -5.18 -18.16
C CYS A 465 -1.33 -4.24 -17.06
N GLU A 466 -2.61 -3.95 -17.04
CA GLU A 466 -3.24 -3.11 -16.01
C GLU A 466 -3.43 -3.82 -14.68
#